data_a99fdc4b67919f0d2bb4a9d3ef8f2f76
#
_entry.id   a99fdc4b67919f0d2bb4a9d3ef8f2f76
#
_cell.length_a   1.000
_cell.length_b   1.000
_cell.length_c   1.000
_cell.angle_alpha   90.00
_cell.angle_beta   90.00
_cell.angle_gamma   90.00
#
_symmetry.space_group_name_H-M   'P 1'
#
loop_
_entity.id
_entity.type
_entity.pdbx_description
1 polymer ?
#
loop_
_entity_poly.entity_id
_entity_poly.type
_entity_poly.pdbx_seq_one_letter_code
_entity_poly.pdbx_strand_id
1 'polypeptide(L)'
;MRKLFLTLGILLLAVLTSSADRRKAVVEDLNVLKVRGVMESYKSVAEGLDSRLAMYAESGLTHYFYCPTDDKYCNRWGWKFVYNDSDRHALREYVTMCRNRSMEFVWTANVSGSYRWTREDYEHLLNKFIVMYYGGLRSFAVLLPDDPSGIKAIAELLRIDFVAKMPEKVSLYIINDIPTVQYPSESDVAKTLMKGYHFDSDFKTKALSCGAVLCKLTTSDAFAGIPIAAAVDYARDPDKYQPDRCIAEGMEDMDKDVKEAFMTFLRHTGGIDESAGVNTFAYNEWTPEKAQELYLEFDRIEKVPAMLESAAGSSIIDALRPWLVEFGRLGTRGKRVLECIEQYNGNDISAFWISFIENRMTEEEILSYRCYPVGSAKLQPFCENAMQGMLDSFVARMDVDSDFRSSVPSGGHVEFKIPSSVNTCRLLIGRLPENETVIFRQLSAKGTLLAEFIVKSPFMEFDLKEGAVKVDVLGEVDIYETIFVYL
;
A
#
# COMPACT_ATOMS: atom_id res chain seq x y z
N MET A 1 -17.33 27.20 -43.16
CA MET A 1 -16.86 25.97 -42.56
C MET A 1 -15.34 25.72 -42.71
N ARG A 2 -14.71 25.86 -43.88
CA ARG A 2 -13.23 25.66 -44.02
C ARG A 2 -12.32 26.58 -43.18
N LYS A 3 -12.73 27.86 -42.96
CA LYS A 3 -11.93 28.77 -42.09
C LYS A 3 -12.03 28.49 -40.61
N LEU A 4 -13.08 27.83 -40.12
CA LEU A 4 -13.25 27.47 -38.71
C LEU A 4 -12.38 26.26 -38.32
N PHE A 5 -12.21 25.31 -39.24
CA PHE A 5 -11.36 24.16 -39.01
C PHE A 5 -9.86 24.50 -39.04
N LEU A 6 -9.45 25.51 -39.84
CA LEU A 6 -8.05 25.95 -39.84
C LEU A 6 -7.68 26.70 -38.57
N THR A 7 -8.58 27.51 -37.99
CA THR A 7 -8.35 28.20 -36.71
C THR A 7 -8.34 27.24 -35.52
N LEU A 8 -9.20 26.22 -35.52
CA LEU A 8 -9.18 25.19 -34.45
C LEU A 8 -7.92 24.32 -34.50
N GLY A 9 -7.46 23.95 -35.72
CA GLY A 9 -6.23 23.20 -35.91
C GLY A 9 -4.97 23.97 -35.47
N ILE A 10 -4.91 25.27 -35.74
CA ILE A 10 -3.80 26.14 -35.32
C ILE A 10 -3.82 26.35 -33.79
N LEU A 11 -5.03 26.48 -33.18
CA LEU A 11 -5.13 26.58 -31.70
C LEU A 11 -4.72 25.26 -31.00
N LEU A 12 -5.09 24.11 -31.56
CA LEU A 12 -4.68 22.79 -30.99
C LEU A 12 -3.19 22.59 -31.15
N LEU A 13 -2.57 22.96 -32.27
CA LEU A 13 -1.11 22.90 -32.44
C LEU A 13 -0.38 23.87 -31.50
N ALA A 14 -0.90 25.06 -31.29
CA ALA A 14 -0.33 26.05 -30.38
C ALA A 14 -0.44 25.61 -28.90
N VAL A 15 -1.47 24.88 -28.51
CA VAL A 15 -1.62 24.33 -27.16
C VAL A 15 -0.66 23.14 -26.96
N LEU A 16 -0.48 22.28 -27.96
CA LEU A 16 0.46 21.15 -27.91
C LEU A 16 1.92 21.61 -27.91
N THR A 17 2.28 22.63 -28.70
CA THR A 17 3.63 23.22 -28.67
C THR A 17 3.87 24.02 -27.40
N SER A 18 2.89 24.75 -26.88
CA SER A 18 2.98 25.46 -25.59
C SER A 18 3.17 24.52 -24.40
N SER A 19 2.57 23.33 -24.40
CA SER A 19 2.77 22.35 -23.35
C SER A 19 4.14 21.66 -23.44
N ALA A 20 4.61 21.36 -24.65
CA ALA A 20 5.96 20.81 -24.88
C ALA A 20 7.08 21.84 -24.59
N ASP A 21 6.87 23.10 -24.98
CA ASP A 21 7.82 24.18 -24.67
C ASP A 21 7.79 24.59 -23.20
N ARG A 22 6.63 24.54 -22.53
CA ARG A 22 6.59 24.72 -21.07
C ARG A 22 7.31 23.60 -20.33
N ARG A 23 7.20 22.36 -20.78
CA ARG A 23 7.98 21.23 -20.21
C ARG A 23 9.48 21.42 -20.48
N LYS A 24 9.91 21.88 -21.66
CA LYS A 24 11.32 22.22 -21.95
C LYS A 24 11.81 23.43 -21.18
N ALA A 25 11.05 24.49 -21.08
CA ALA A 25 11.47 25.73 -20.38
C ALA A 25 11.56 25.53 -18.85
N VAL A 26 10.74 24.62 -18.25
CA VAL A 26 10.83 24.28 -16.82
C VAL A 26 12.04 23.39 -16.51
N VAL A 27 12.62 22.70 -17.51
CA VAL A 27 13.78 21.81 -17.33
C VAL A 27 15.11 22.57 -17.28
N GLU A 28 15.21 23.78 -17.78
CA GLU A 28 16.51 24.47 -17.87
C GLU A 28 16.93 25.29 -16.62
N ASP A 29 16.03 25.61 -15.69
CA ASP A 29 16.34 26.57 -14.60
C ASP A 29 16.38 26.01 -13.15
N LEU A 30 16.23 24.69 -12.91
CA LEU A 30 16.12 24.13 -11.56
C LEU A 30 17.01 22.90 -11.29
N ASN A 31 18.17 22.77 -11.91
CA ASN A 31 19.03 21.59 -11.71
C ASN A 31 19.97 21.75 -10.50
N VAL A 32 19.48 21.53 -9.30
CA VAL A 32 20.34 21.47 -8.10
C VAL A 32 21.28 20.25 -8.17
N LEU A 33 20.79 19.08 -8.60
CA LEU A 33 21.61 17.89 -8.75
C LEU A 33 21.75 17.50 -10.23
N LYS A 34 23.02 17.38 -10.67
CA LYS A 34 23.34 17.08 -12.08
C LYS A 34 23.14 15.63 -12.46
N VAL A 35 23.38 14.71 -11.53
CA VAL A 35 23.27 13.27 -11.74
C VAL A 35 21.97 12.76 -11.14
N ARG A 36 21.04 12.43 -12.00
CA ARG A 36 19.80 11.75 -11.68
C ARG A 36 19.88 10.37 -12.30
N GLY A 37 20.36 9.41 -11.50
CA GLY A 37 20.68 8.08 -11.97
C GLY A 37 19.55 7.08 -11.75
N VAL A 38 19.44 6.11 -12.66
CA VAL A 38 18.70 4.88 -12.43
C VAL A 38 19.64 3.69 -12.51
N MET A 39 19.53 2.74 -11.60
CA MET A 39 20.28 1.49 -11.58
C MET A 39 19.32 0.31 -11.53
N GLU A 40 19.29 -0.47 -12.60
CA GLU A 40 18.55 -1.71 -12.66
C GLU A 40 19.40 -2.85 -12.06
N SER A 41 18.88 -3.46 -11.00
CA SER A 41 19.53 -4.55 -10.27
C SER A 41 18.70 -5.84 -10.34
N TYR A 42 18.17 -6.18 -11.52
CA TYR A 42 17.40 -7.39 -11.76
C TYR A 42 17.92 -8.15 -13.00
N LYS A 43 17.32 -9.29 -13.32
CA LYS A 43 17.70 -10.12 -14.48
C LYS A 43 17.09 -9.60 -15.77
N SER A 44 17.67 -10.01 -16.90
CA SER A 44 17.13 -9.75 -18.25
C SER A 44 16.98 -8.27 -18.59
N VAL A 45 17.95 -7.44 -18.18
CA VAL A 45 17.97 -5.99 -18.44
C VAL A 45 17.89 -5.67 -19.93
N ALA A 46 18.43 -6.52 -20.82
CA ALA A 46 18.43 -6.29 -22.27
C ALA A 46 17.02 -6.27 -22.87
N GLU A 47 16.08 -7.07 -22.32
CA GLU A 47 14.72 -7.14 -22.84
C GLU A 47 13.97 -5.84 -22.55
N GLY A 48 13.44 -5.21 -23.61
CA GLY A 48 12.70 -3.94 -23.51
C GLY A 48 13.53 -2.73 -23.03
N LEU A 49 14.86 -2.81 -23.01
CA LEU A 49 15.72 -1.73 -22.52
C LEU A 49 15.47 -0.42 -23.26
N ASP A 50 15.25 -0.45 -24.57
CA ASP A 50 15.01 0.76 -25.38
C ASP A 50 13.78 1.53 -24.91
N SER A 51 12.68 0.83 -24.62
CA SER A 51 11.44 1.44 -24.12
C SER A 51 11.62 1.99 -22.69
N ARG A 52 12.34 1.26 -21.82
CA ARG A 52 12.61 1.74 -20.46
C ARG A 52 13.50 2.98 -20.46
N LEU A 53 14.55 3.00 -21.30
CA LEU A 53 15.38 4.20 -21.43
C LEU A 53 14.61 5.42 -21.95
N ALA A 54 13.61 5.21 -22.83
CA ALA A 54 12.71 6.29 -23.24
C ALA A 54 11.92 6.85 -22.05
N MET A 55 11.26 5.96 -21.29
CA MET A 55 10.54 6.33 -20.08
C MET A 55 11.45 7.04 -19.05
N TYR A 56 12.65 6.53 -18.80
CA TYR A 56 13.60 7.15 -17.87
C TYR A 56 14.01 8.55 -18.29
N ALA A 57 14.29 8.76 -19.57
CA ALA A 57 14.64 10.08 -20.11
C ALA A 57 13.45 11.05 -20.02
N GLU A 58 12.25 10.62 -20.35
CA GLU A 58 11.00 11.40 -20.25
C GLU A 58 10.70 11.78 -18.80
N SER A 59 10.96 10.90 -17.85
CA SER A 59 10.84 11.18 -16.41
C SER A 59 11.87 12.19 -15.91
N GLY A 60 12.92 12.48 -16.68
CA GLY A 60 13.98 13.46 -16.34
C GLY A 60 15.22 12.85 -15.71
N LEU A 61 15.40 11.53 -15.79
CA LEU A 61 16.65 10.85 -15.44
C LEU A 61 17.74 11.16 -16.49
N THR A 62 18.98 11.24 -16.06
CA THR A 62 20.12 11.65 -16.89
C THR A 62 21.19 10.58 -17.05
N HIS A 63 21.22 9.60 -16.16
CA HIS A 63 22.25 8.56 -16.13
C HIS A 63 21.62 7.17 -15.94
N TYR A 64 22.10 6.22 -16.74
CA TYR A 64 21.74 4.81 -16.62
C TYR A 64 22.91 4.01 -16.09
N PHE A 65 22.85 3.56 -14.85
CA PHE A 65 23.85 2.73 -14.20
C PHE A 65 23.59 1.26 -14.49
N TYR A 66 24.33 0.71 -15.43
CA TYR A 66 24.22 -0.67 -15.85
C TYR A 66 24.80 -1.61 -14.79
N CYS A 67 23.94 -2.36 -14.09
CA CYS A 67 24.35 -3.25 -13.00
C CYS A 67 23.42 -4.48 -12.86
N PRO A 68 23.14 -5.23 -13.95
CA PRO A 68 22.24 -6.37 -13.89
C PRO A 68 22.83 -7.52 -13.07
N THR A 69 21.95 -8.31 -12.45
CA THR A 69 22.35 -9.43 -11.59
C THR A 69 22.80 -10.66 -12.37
N ASP A 70 22.42 -10.78 -13.63
CA ASP A 70 22.74 -11.91 -14.54
C ASP A 70 23.92 -11.63 -15.48
N ASP A 71 24.43 -10.42 -15.53
CA ASP A 71 25.69 -10.17 -16.25
C ASP A 71 26.88 -10.75 -15.46
N LYS A 72 27.42 -11.83 -16.03
CA LYS A 72 28.54 -12.57 -15.41
C LYS A 72 29.82 -11.75 -15.23
N TYR A 73 29.95 -10.59 -15.88
CA TYR A 73 31.16 -9.79 -15.86
C TYR A 73 31.09 -8.57 -14.92
N CYS A 74 29.93 -8.18 -14.49
CA CYS A 74 29.80 -7.05 -13.55
C CYS A 74 29.25 -7.46 -12.18
N ASN A 75 28.89 -8.75 -11.99
CA ASN A 75 28.35 -9.27 -10.76
C ASN A 75 29.43 -9.72 -9.75
N ARG A 76 28.97 -10.20 -8.58
CA ARG A 76 29.73 -10.58 -7.40
C ARG A 76 31.04 -11.37 -7.67
N TRP A 77 31.07 -12.29 -8.65
CA TRP A 77 32.22 -13.15 -8.92
C TRP A 77 32.90 -12.86 -10.24
N GLY A 78 32.16 -12.40 -11.21
CA GLY A 78 32.60 -12.22 -12.58
C GLY A 78 33.30 -10.91 -12.86
N TRP A 79 33.26 -9.96 -11.94
CA TRP A 79 33.88 -8.66 -12.11
C TRP A 79 35.41 -8.72 -12.37
N LYS A 80 36.06 -9.82 -12.00
CA LYS A 80 37.49 -10.07 -12.29
C LYS A 80 37.75 -10.48 -13.74
N PHE A 81 36.73 -10.96 -14.47
CA PHE A 81 36.89 -11.43 -15.84
C PHE A 81 36.59 -10.37 -16.87
N VAL A 82 37.29 -10.41 -18.01
CA VAL A 82 37.13 -9.46 -19.10
C VAL A 82 36.01 -9.91 -20.02
N TYR A 83 35.21 -8.99 -20.53
CA TYR A 83 34.18 -9.25 -21.52
C TYR A 83 34.78 -9.81 -22.82
N ASN A 84 34.13 -10.79 -23.41
CA ASN A 84 34.42 -11.23 -24.75
C ASN A 84 33.96 -10.20 -25.82
N ASP A 85 34.31 -10.40 -27.06
CA ASP A 85 34.03 -9.43 -28.13
C ASP A 85 32.54 -9.25 -28.41
N SER A 86 31.74 -10.31 -28.33
CA SER A 86 30.30 -10.27 -28.54
C SER A 86 29.62 -9.46 -27.43
N ASP A 87 29.96 -9.74 -26.14
CA ASP A 87 29.35 -9.07 -25.00
C ASP A 87 29.78 -7.58 -24.95
N ARG A 88 31.01 -7.26 -25.40
CA ARG A 88 31.46 -5.86 -25.58
C ARG A 88 30.68 -5.14 -26.68
N HIS A 89 30.27 -5.85 -27.73
CA HIS A 89 29.43 -5.26 -28.78
C HIS A 89 28.06 -4.86 -28.24
N ALA A 90 27.40 -5.72 -27.46
CA ALA A 90 26.11 -5.42 -26.83
C ALA A 90 26.21 -4.17 -25.90
N LEU A 91 27.29 -4.05 -25.13
CA LEU A 91 27.49 -2.84 -24.31
C LEU A 91 27.59 -1.55 -25.13
N ARG A 92 28.21 -1.59 -26.32
CA ARG A 92 28.28 -0.40 -27.21
C ARG A 92 26.89 -0.04 -27.76
N GLU A 93 26.05 -1.02 -28.01
CA GLU A 93 24.66 -0.78 -28.41
C GLU A 93 23.90 -0.08 -27.27
N TYR A 94 24.05 -0.52 -26.00
CA TYR A 94 23.43 0.15 -24.84
C TYR A 94 23.93 1.59 -24.66
N VAL A 95 25.24 1.84 -24.86
CA VAL A 95 25.80 3.21 -24.89
C VAL A 95 25.12 4.06 -25.96
N THR A 96 24.90 3.49 -27.14
CA THR A 96 24.25 4.20 -28.26
C THR A 96 22.78 4.48 -27.96
N MET A 97 22.06 3.52 -27.37
CA MET A 97 20.67 3.70 -26.94
C MET A 97 20.53 4.82 -25.91
N CYS A 98 21.40 4.85 -24.89
CA CYS A 98 21.41 5.92 -23.89
C CYS A 98 21.72 7.28 -24.54
N ARG A 99 22.75 7.37 -25.39
CA ARG A 99 23.12 8.62 -26.08
C ARG A 99 21.98 9.18 -26.93
N ASN A 100 21.26 8.32 -27.67
CA ASN A 100 20.11 8.72 -28.50
C ASN A 100 18.99 9.37 -27.66
N ARG A 101 18.97 9.15 -26.35
CA ARG A 101 18.00 9.70 -25.39
C ARG A 101 18.59 10.76 -24.47
N SER A 102 19.78 11.29 -24.81
CA SER A 102 20.49 12.26 -23.99
C SER A 102 20.79 11.77 -22.57
N MET A 103 20.93 10.46 -22.39
CA MET A 103 21.34 9.83 -21.14
C MET A 103 22.80 9.38 -21.20
N GLU A 104 23.48 9.42 -20.07
CA GLU A 104 24.84 8.87 -19.93
C GLU A 104 24.76 7.41 -19.49
N PHE A 105 25.40 6.52 -20.25
CA PHE A 105 25.57 5.11 -19.87
C PHE A 105 26.74 4.97 -18.92
N VAL A 106 26.50 4.45 -17.71
CA VAL A 106 27.52 4.23 -16.67
C VAL A 106 27.66 2.73 -16.44
N TRP A 107 28.79 2.17 -16.82
CA TRP A 107 29.08 0.77 -16.53
C TRP A 107 29.46 0.60 -15.06
N THR A 108 28.80 -0.30 -14.34
CA THR A 108 28.95 -0.47 -12.89
C THR A 108 29.56 -1.83 -12.54
N ALA A 109 30.71 -1.81 -11.87
CA ALA A 109 31.29 -3.01 -11.26
C ALA A 109 30.69 -3.23 -9.86
N ASN A 110 29.84 -4.26 -9.70
CA ASN A 110 29.34 -4.66 -8.39
C ASN A 110 30.30 -5.67 -7.75
N VAL A 111 31.22 -5.18 -6.93
CA VAL A 111 32.21 -6.01 -6.23
C VAL A 111 31.87 -6.20 -4.74
N SER A 112 30.75 -5.66 -4.27
CA SER A 112 30.33 -5.61 -2.86
C SER A 112 30.31 -6.97 -2.15
N GLY A 113 30.10 -8.05 -2.88
CA GLY A 113 30.00 -9.39 -2.30
C GLY A 113 31.30 -10.20 -2.24
N SER A 114 32.41 -9.73 -2.85
CA SER A 114 33.63 -10.54 -2.99
C SER A 114 34.95 -9.78 -2.98
N TYR A 115 34.91 -8.45 -2.93
CA TYR A 115 36.12 -7.62 -2.81
C TYR A 115 36.72 -7.74 -1.40
N ARG A 116 38.02 -8.05 -1.31
CA ARG A 116 38.72 -8.37 -0.05
C ARG A 116 39.69 -7.28 0.40
N TRP A 117 39.68 -6.11 -0.22
CA TRP A 117 40.58 -4.98 0.08
C TRP A 117 42.06 -5.30 -0.12
N THR A 118 42.39 -6.32 -0.92
CA THR A 118 43.76 -6.69 -1.25
C THR A 118 44.27 -5.88 -2.44
N ARG A 119 45.58 -5.79 -2.54
CA ARG A 119 46.24 -5.18 -3.73
C ARG A 119 45.89 -5.93 -5.02
N GLU A 120 45.79 -7.25 -4.97
CA GLU A 120 45.41 -8.07 -6.10
C GLU A 120 43.97 -7.75 -6.60
N ASP A 121 43.00 -7.61 -5.69
CA ASP A 121 41.65 -7.20 -6.04
C ASP A 121 41.60 -5.81 -6.65
N TYR A 122 42.39 -4.89 -6.12
CA TYR A 122 42.51 -3.56 -6.71
C TYR A 122 43.09 -3.61 -8.13
N GLU A 123 44.16 -4.36 -8.36
CA GLU A 123 44.80 -4.49 -9.67
C GLU A 123 43.83 -5.12 -10.69
N HIS A 124 43.03 -6.10 -10.29
CA HIS A 124 41.94 -6.68 -11.13
C HIS A 124 40.89 -5.61 -11.49
N LEU A 125 40.43 -4.83 -10.52
CA LEU A 125 39.45 -3.77 -10.73
C LEU A 125 39.97 -2.69 -11.68
N LEU A 126 41.17 -2.22 -11.43
CA LEU A 126 41.86 -1.21 -12.25
C LEU A 126 42.04 -1.71 -13.69
N ASN A 127 42.56 -2.92 -13.88
CA ASN A 127 42.73 -3.52 -15.21
C ASN A 127 41.40 -3.64 -15.93
N LYS A 128 40.32 -4.06 -15.22
CA LYS A 128 38.97 -4.13 -15.78
C LYS A 128 38.55 -2.76 -16.33
N PHE A 129 38.70 -1.70 -15.55
CA PHE A 129 38.31 -0.36 -15.96
C PHE A 129 39.12 0.11 -17.18
N ILE A 130 40.42 -0.15 -17.20
CA ILE A 130 41.31 0.18 -18.34
C ILE A 130 40.84 -0.54 -19.61
N VAL A 131 40.56 -1.84 -19.54
CA VAL A 131 40.08 -2.64 -20.68
C VAL A 131 38.72 -2.12 -21.18
N MET A 132 37.81 -1.79 -20.29
CA MET A 132 36.49 -1.25 -20.66
C MET A 132 36.61 0.15 -21.28
N TYR A 133 37.52 0.97 -20.81
CA TYR A 133 37.84 2.28 -21.41
C TYR A 133 38.29 2.14 -22.86
N TYR A 134 39.26 1.26 -23.12
CA TYR A 134 39.69 0.97 -24.50
C TYR A 134 38.65 0.27 -25.33
N GLY A 135 37.65 -0.37 -24.68
CA GLY A 135 36.43 -0.89 -25.29
C GLY A 135 35.43 0.18 -25.73
N GLY A 136 35.69 1.47 -25.38
CA GLY A 136 34.87 2.62 -25.81
C GLY A 136 33.99 3.24 -24.71
N LEU A 137 34.04 2.73 -23.49
CA LEU A 137 33.25 3.31 -22.36
C LEU A 137 33.98 4.56 -21.78
N ARG A 138 33.18 5.48 -21.26
CA ARG A 138 33.72 6.74 -20.69
C ARG A 138 33.20 7.01 -19.27
N SER A 139 32.16 6.31 -18.84
CA SER A 139 31.54 6.51 -17.52
C SER A 139 31.51 5.20 -16.77
N PHE A 140 32.00 5.21 -15.56
CA PHE A 140 32.25 4.05 -14.73
C PHE A 140 31.69 4.25 -13.33
N ALA A 141 31.20 3.17 -12.72
CA ALA A 141 30.83 3.14 -11.33
C ALA A 141 31.37 1.88 -10.65
N VAL A 142 31.54 1.95 -9.34
CA VAL A 142 31.86 0.80 -8.51
C VAL A 142 30.99 0.80 -7.26
N LEU A 143 30.44 -0.39 -6.94
CA LEU A 143 29.77 -0.69 -5.68
C LEU A 143 30.69 -1.60 -4.86
N LEU A 144 31.25 -1.05 -3.78
CA LEU A 144 32.21 -1.72 -2.89
C LEU A 144 31.47 -2.35 -1.67
N PRO A 145 32.12 -3.28 -0.93
CA PRO A 145 31.64 -3.68 0.37
C PRO A 145 31.56 -2.49 1.34
N ASP A 146 30.70 -2.59 2.36
CA ASP A 146 30.49 -1.50 3.32
C ASP A 146 31.66 -1.37 4.30
N ASP A 147 32.64 -0.55 3.91
CA ASP A 147 33.80 -0.13 4.73
C ASP A 147 34.16 1.30 4.33
N PRO A 148 33.73 2.33 5.10
CA PRO A 148 33.96 3.73 4.73
C PRO A 148 35.41 4.12 4.51
N SER A 149 36.34 3.52 5.27
CA SER A 149 37.78 3.82 5.12
C SER A 149 38.38 3.20 3.85
N GLY A 150 38.00 1.95 3.59
CA GLY A 150 38.37 1.24 2.38
C GLY A 150 37.78 1.87 1.12
N ILE A 151 36.49 2.26 1.17
CA ILE A 151 35.81 2.96 0.07
C ILE A 151 36.56 4.22 -0.30
N LYS A 152 36.90 5.07 0.69
CA LYS A 152 37.66 6.31 0.46
C LYS A 152 39.03 6.04 -0.14
N ALA A 153 39.75 5.04 0.35
CA ALA A 153 41.09 4.68 -0.15
C ALA A 153 41.03 4.21 -1.62
N ILE A 154 40.10 3.33 -1.97
CA ILE A 154 39.91 2.83 -3.35
C ILE A 154 39.44 3.94 -4.28
N ALA A 155 38.55 4.81 -3.84
CA ALA A 155 38.12 5.96 -4.62
C ALA A 155 39.28 6.87 -5.00
N GLU A 156 40.18 7.16 -4.07
CA GLU A 156 41.38 7.98 -4.32
C GLU A 156 42.36 7.28 -5.26
N LEU A 157 42.65 6.00 -5.05
CA LEU A 157 43.49 5.21 -5.93
C LEU A 157 42.97 5.17 -7.37
N LEU A 158 41.65 4.94 -7.56
CA LEU A 158 41.06 4.95 -8.88
C LEU A 158 41.08 6.32 -9.54
N ARG A 159 40.98 7.42 -8.80
CA ARG A 159 41.14 8.77 -9.35
C ARG A 159 42.55 8.99 -9.86
N ILE A 160 43.59 8.56 -9.12
CA ILE A 160 44.99 8.70 -9.48
C ILE A 160 45.41 7.75 -10.60
N ASP A 161 45.09 6.47 -10.47
CA ASP A 161 45.60 5.41 -11.33
C ASP A 161 44.76 5.18 -12.59
N PHE A 162 43.50 5.57 -12.57
CA PHE A 162 42.63 5.44 -13.72
C PHE A 162 42.19 6.79 -14.30
N VAL A 163 41.39 7.59 -13.57
CA VAL A 163 40.82 8.81 -14.14
C VAL A 163 41.89 9.80 -14.64
N ALA A 164 42.92 10.05 -13.84
CA ALA A 164 43.99 11.00 -14.19
C ALA A 164 44.91 10.51 -15.31
N LYS A 165 44.96 9.20 -15.56
CA LYS A 165 45.88 8.62 -16.58
C LYS A 165 45.21 8.37 -17.92
N MET A 166 43.90 8.47 -18.03
CA MET A 166 43.21 8.23 -19.30
C MET A 166 43.30 9.43 -20.23
N PRO A 167 43.60 9.22 -21.54
CA PRO A 167 43.74 10.31 -22.53
C PRO A 167 42.48 11.15 -22.71
N GLU A 168 41.31 10.55 -22.60
CA GLU A 168 40.04 11.24 -22.73
C GLU A 168 39.32 11.33 -21.35
N LYS A 169 38.44 12.31 -21.19
CA LYS A 169 37.70 12.53 -19.95
C LYS A 169 36.91 11.28 -19.57
N VAL A 170 37.05 10.89 -18.32
CA VAL A 170 36.34 9.76 -17.69
C VAL A 170 35.53 10.27 -16.52
N SER A 171 34.30 9.80 -16.40
CA SER A 171 33.45 9.94 -15.19
C SER A 171 33.60 8.71 -14.32
N LEU A 172 33.83 8.90 -13.02
CA LEU A 172 33.90 7.82 -12.02
C LEU A 172 32.96 8.10 -10.86
N TYR A 173 32.10 7.12 -10.56
CA TYR A 173 31.13 7.17 -9.49
C TYR A 173 31.40 6.07 -8.46
N ILE A 174 31.35 6.41 -7.19
CA ILE A 174 31.36 5.46 -6.08
C ILE A 174 29.91 5.34 -5.60
N ILE A 175 29.26 4.21 -5.86
CA ILE A 175 27.84 4.04 -5.58
C ILE A 175 27.55 4.19 -4.09
N ASN A 176 28.44 3.73 -3.22
CA ASN A 176 28.31 3.87 -1.76
C ASN A 176 28.18 5.33 -1.28
N ASP A 177 28.74 6.28 -2.03
CA ASP A 177 28.69 7.71 -1.69
C ASP A 177 27.41 8.40 -2.25
N ILE A 178 26.69 7.77 -3.18
CA ILE A 178 25.50 8.34 -3.79
C ILE A 178 24.26 7.93 -2.97
N PRO A 179 23.47 8.88 -2.45
CA PRO A 179 22.24 8.57 -1.77
C PRO A 179 21.25 7.92 -2.75
N THR A 180 20.65 6.84 -2.30
CA THR A 180 19.88 5.95 -3.16
C THR A 180 18.42 5.85 -2.72
N VAL A 181 17.49 6.16 -3.64
CA VAL A 181 16.07 5.86 -3.53
C VAL A 181 15.88 4.44 -4.00
N GLN A 182 15.44 3.55 -3.11
CA GLN A 182 15.30 2.13 -3.43
C GLN A 182 13.84 1.80 -3.75
N TYR A 183 13.65 0.94 -4.75
CA TYR A 183 12.37 0.24 -4.88
C TYR A 183 12.11 -0.55 -3.60
N PRO A 184 10.92 -0.43 -2.97
CA PRO A 184 10.69 -1.01 -1.67
C PRO A 184 10.80 -2.54 -1.69
N SER A 185 11.40 -3.12 -0.64
CA SER A 185 11.36 -4.56 -0.43
C SER A 185 9.96 -5.00 0.02
N GLU A 186 9.64 -6.28 -0.12
CA GLU A 186 8.35 -6.83 0.34
C GLU A 186 8.05 -6.50 1.80
N SER A 187 9.07 -6.50 2.67
CA SER A 187 8.93 -6.15 4.09
C SER A 187 8.69 -4.66 4.34
N ASP A 188 9.10 -3.78 3.44
CA ASP A 188 9.06 -2.32 3.64
C ASP A 188 8.00 -1.63 2.77
N VAL A 189 7.36 -2.37 1.86
CA VAL A 189 6.37 -1.84 0.92
C VAL A 189 5.28 -1.01 1.61
N ALA A 190 4.62 -1.58 2.60
CA ALA A 190 3.55 -0.89 3.32
C ALA A 190 4.06 0.39 3.97
N LYS A 191 5.20 0.33 4.68
CA LYS A 191 5.78 1.48 5.36
C LYS A 191 6.22 2.58 4.38
N THR A 192 6.85 2.21 3.28
CA THR A 192 7.40 3.17 2.32
C THR A 192 6.30 3.83 1.50
N LEU A 193 5.34 3.05 1.00
CA LEU A 193 4.28 3.60 0.15
C LEU A 193 3.20 4.33 0.94
N MET A 194 2.85 3.86 2.15
CA MET A 194 1.87 4.55 2.99
C MET A 194 2.38 5.87 3.55
N LYS A 195 3.68 6.04 3.69
CA LYS A 195 4.30 7.28 4.23
C LYS A 195 4.97 8.14 3.17
N GLY A 196 5.05 7.66 1.92
CA GLY A 196 5.87 8.27 0.88
C GLY A 196 7.38 8.10 1.13
N TYR A 197 8.19 8.58 0.18
CA TYR A 197 9.65 8.59 0.30
C TYR A 197 10.09 9.81 1.10
N HIS A 198 10.44 9.63 2.37
CA HIS A 198 10.98 10.68 3.23
C HIS A 198 12.50 10.61 3.27
N PHE A 199 13.13 11.73 3.03
CA PHE A 199 14.60 11.86 3.01
C PHE A 199 15.06 12.71 4.21
N ASP A 200 15.99 12.15 5.00
CA ASP A 200 16.56 12.82 6.17
C ASP A 200 17.67 13.83 5.79
N SER A 201 18.19 14.50 6.82
CA SER A 201 19.28 15.49 6.65
C SER A 201 20.57 14.86 6.11
N ASP A 202 20.83 13.58 6.44
CA ASP A 202 22.03 12.88 5.98
C ASP A 202 21.93 12.56 4.49
N PHE A 203 20.76 12.10 4.04
CA PHE A 203 20.48 11.92 2.62
C PHE A 203 20.68 13.24 1.85
N LYS A 204 20.13 14.34 2.36
CA LYS A 204 20.28 15.67 1.77
C LYS A 204 21.72 16.10 1.70
N THR A 205 22.49 15.97 2.78
CA THR A 205 23.90 16.36 2.85
C THR A 205 24.73 15.56 1.84
N LYS A 206 24.52 14.25 1.75
CA LYS A 206 25.19 13.39 0.77
C LYS A 206 24.82 13.78 -0.65
N ALA A 207 23.54 13.96 -0.96
CA ALA A 207 23.07 14.34 -2.29
C ALA A 207 23.69 15.66 -2.78
N LEU A 208 23.71 16.68 -1.94
CA LEU A 208 24.32 17.97 -2.25
C LEU A 208 25.84 17.89 -2.39
N SER A 209 26.52 17.08 -1.58
CA SER A 209 28.00 16.94 -1.62
C SER A 209 28.48 16.21 -2.87
N CYS A 210 27.77 15.19 -3.33
CA CYS A 210 28.13 14.45 -4.55
C CYS A 210 27.44 14.96 -5.82
N GLY A 211 26.43 15.83 -5.70
CA GLY A 211 25.65 16.36 -6.82
C GLY A 211 24.81 15.29 -7.54
N ALA A 212 24.42 14.23 -6.83
CA ALA A 212 23.81 13.04 -7.39
C ALA A 212 22.73 12.43 -6.50
N VAL A 213 21.72 11.83 -7.13
CA VAL A 213 20.77 10.89 -6.53
C VAL A 213 20.62 9.68 -7.44
N LEU A 214 20.53 8.49 -6.87
CA LEU A 214 20.38 7.23 -7.59
C LEU A 214 19.02 6.59 -7.25
N CYS A 215 18.25 6.22 -8.25
CA CYS A 215 17.08 5.35 -8.10
C CYS A 215 17.51 3.90 -8.38
N LYS A 216 17.38 3.02 -7.40
CA LYS A 216 17.71 1.60 -7.56
C LYS A 216 16.44 0.76 -7.70
N LEU A 217 16.30 0.12 -8.85
CA LEU A 217 15.17 -0.75 -9.17
C LEU A 217 15.58 -2.22 -9.05
N THR A 218 14.75 -3.00 -8.38
CA THR A 218 14.88 -4.45 -8.26
C THR A 218 13.91 -5.22 -9.16
N THR A 219 12.99 -4.49 -9.78
CA THR A 219 11.98 -4.97 -10.72
C THR A 219 11.65 -3.89 -11.74
N SER A 220 11.01 -4.27 -12.84
CA SER A 220 10.49 -3.36 -13.89
C SER A 220 8.97 -3.33 -13.93
N ASP A 221 8.31 -3.56 -12.82
CA ASP A 221 6.84 -3.53 -12.77
C ASP A 221 6.26 -2.11 -12.87
N ALA A 222 4.94 -2.03 -12.95
CA ALA A 222 4.20 -0.78 -13.15
C ALA A 222 4.44 0.26 -12.04
N PHE A 223 4.85 -0.17 -10.84
CA PHE A 223 5.11 0.72 -9.69
C PHE A 223 6.54 1.28 -9.65
N ALA A 224 7.41 0.87 -10.58
CA ALA A 224 8.78 1.41 -10.67
C ALA A 224 8.81 2.93 -10.91
N GLY A 225 7.76 3.50 -11.45
CA GLY A 225 7.59 4.95 -11.62
C GLY A 225 7.63 5.74 -10.31
N ILE A 226 7.17 5.18 -9.19
CA ILE A 226 7.11 5.88 -7.89
C ILE A 226 8.51 6.25 -7.35
N PRO A 227 9.46 5.31 -7.17
CA PRO A 227 10.81 5.67 -6.75
C PRO A 227 11.56 6.52 -7.78
N ILE A 228 11.26 6.38 -9.07
CA ILE A 228 11.82 7.24 -10.12
C ILE A 228 11.34 8.69 -9.92
N ALA A 229 10.03 8.90 -9.76
CA ALA A 229 9.46 10.22 -9.52
C ALA A 229 10.02 10.84 -8.23
N ALA A 230 10.16 10.05 -7.16
CA ALA A 230 10.77 10.51 -5.91
C ALA A 230 12.22 10.98 -6.09
N ALA A 231 13.05 10.22 -6.80
CA ALA A 231 14.44 10.56 -7.06
C ALA A 231 14.56 11.81 -7.94
N VAL A 232 13.75 11.91 -8.97
CA VAL A 232 13.78 13.04 -9.92
C VAL A 232 13.26 14.33 -9.29
N ASP A 233 12.12 14.25 -8.58
CA ASP A 233 11.54 15.44 -7.93
C ASP A 233 12.45 15.97 -6.82
N TYR A 234 13.01 15.07 -6.01
CA TYR A 234 14.00 15.44 -5.01
C TYR A 234 15.25 16.10 -5.64
N ALA A 235 15.76 15.54 -6.74
CA ALA A 235 16.94 16.08 -7.41
C ALA A 235 16.70 17.45 -8.06
N ARG A 236 15.48 17.78 -8.43
CA ARG A 236 15.09 19.10 -8.98
C ARG A 236 15.18 20.20 -7.93
N ASP A 237 14.62 19.96 -6.74
CA ASP A 237 14.64 20.91 -5.63
C ASP A 237 14.49 20.18 -4.29
N PRO A 238 15.61 19.79 -3.62
CA PRO A 238 15.57 19.10 -2.34
C PRO A 238 14.83 19.85 -1.22
N ASP A 239 14.70 21.18 -1.33
CA ASP A 239 14.03 22.02 -0.33
C ASP A 239 12.50 22.07 -0.52
N LYS A 240 12.03 21.82 -1.76
CA LYS A 240 10.61 21.82 -2.10
C LYS A 240 10.04 20.43 -2.37
N TYR A 241 10.82 19.39 -2.15
CA TYR A 241 10.39 18.02 -2.34
C TYR A 241 9.18 17.69 -1.46
N GLN A 242 8.17 17.05 -2.04
CA GLN A 242 6.95 16.61 -1.38
C GLN A 242 6.73 15.10 -1.61
N PRO A 243 6.81 14.27 -0.55
CA PRO A 243 6.67 12.82 -0.68
C PRO A 243 5.37 12.37 -1.36
N ASP A 244 4.27 13.04 -1.08
CA ASP A 244 2.94 12.65 -1.57
C ASP A 244 2.78 12.87 -3.07
N ARG A 245 3.42 13.92 -3.60
CA ARG A 245 3.36 14.24 -5.02
C ARG A 245 4.03 13.17 -5.89
N CYS A 246 5.14 12.59 -5.43
CA CYS A 246 5.88 11.61 -6.21
C CYS A 246 5.10 10.30 -6.43
N ILE A 247 4.19 9.94 -5.52
CA ILE A 247 3.34 8.76 -5.71
C ILE A 247 2.38 8.98 -6.88
N ALA A 248 1.68 10.13 -6.88
CA ALA A 248 0.73 10.46 -7.95
C ALA A 248 1.41 10.62 -9.33
N GLU A 249 2.59 11.26 -9.37
CA GLU A 249 3.39 11.45 -10.59
C GLU A 249 3.99 10.13 -11.09
N GLY A 250 4.49 9.28 -10.19
CA GLY A 250 5.07 7.98 -10.53
C GLY A 250 4.08 6.95 -11.08
N MET A 251 2.79 7.25 -10.94
CA MET A 251 1.69 6.43 -11.46
C MET A 251 0.98 7.10 -12.67
N GLU A 252 1.56 8.14 -13.28
CA GLU A 252 0.87 8.89 -14.35
C GLU A 252 0.58 8.02 -15.58
N ASP A 253 1.46 7.07 -15.90
CA ASP A 253 1.36 6.18 -17.06
C ASP A 253 0.59 4.88 -16.76
N MET A 254 0.09 4.70 -15.53
CA MET A 254 -0.69 3.51 -15.17
C MET A 254 -2.12 3.57 -15.70
N ASP A 255 -2.73 2.40 -15.82
CA ASP A 255 -4.17 2.31 -16.05
C ASP A 255 -4.94 3.17 -15.05
N LYS A 256 -5.94 3.92 -15.54
CA LYS A 256 -6.66 4.89 -14.71
C LYS A 256 -7.35 4.24 -13.52
N ASP A 257 -7.94 3.07 -13.71
CA ASP A 257 -8.70 2.39 -12.66
C ASP A 257 -7.75 1.83 -11.61
N VAL A 258 -6.60 1.30 -12.01
CA VAL A 258 -5.54 0.85 -11.09
C VAL A 258 -4.97 2.01 -10.28
N LYS A 259 -4.70 3.15 -10.95
CA LYS A 259 -4.25 4.38 -10.28
C LYS A 259 -5.26 4.87 -9.26
N GLU A 260 -6.54 4.98 -9.64
CA GLU A 260 -7.60 5.45 -8.74
C GLU A 260 -7.78 4.50 -7.54
N ALA A 261 -7.75 3.18 -7.78
CA ALA A 261 -7.84 2.18 -6.73
C ALA A 261 -6.66 2.28 -5.74
N PHE A 262 -5.44 2.41 -6.25
CA PHE A 262 -4.25 2.53 -5.41
C PHE A 262 -4.23 3.84 -4.61
N MET A 263 -4.59 4.95 -5.22
CA MET A 263 -4.72 6.24 -4.54
C MET A 263 -5.82 6.22 -3.48
N THR A 264 -6.94 5.52 -3.72
CA THR A 264 -7.98 5.31 -2.71
C THR A 264 -7.45 4.51 -1.52
N PHE A 265 -6.70 3.42 -1.77
CA PHE A 265 -6.05 2.66 -0.72
C PHE A 265 -5.10 3.53 0.12
N LEU A 266 -4.21 4.28 -0.51
CA LEU A 266 -3.24 5.14 0.19
C LEU A 266 -3.91 6.25 1.01
N ARG A 267 -4.97 6.86 0.50
CA ARG A 267 -5.73 7.91 1.21
C ARG A 267 -6.22 7.44 2.57
N HIS A 268 -6.68 6.20 2.66
CA HIS A 268 -7.26 5.64 3.89
C HIS A 268 -6.26 4.83 4.73
N THR A 269 -5.03 4.64 4.26
CA THR A 269 -3.99 3.92 5.00
C THR A 269 -2.89 4.82 5.56
N GLY A 270 -3.06 6.16 5.49
CA GLY A 270 -2.17 7.15 6.13
C GLY A 270 -0.99 7.57 5.27
N GLY A 271 -1.06 7.37 3.94
CA GLY A 271 0.01 7.77 3.01
C GLY A 271 -0.16 9.14 2.38
N ILE A 272 -1.38 9.59 2.14
CA ILE A 272 -1.68 10.85 1.46
C ILE A 272 -2.82 11.54 2.20
N ASP A 273 -2.62 12.81 2.54
CA ASP A 273 -3.54 13.73 3.23
C ASP A 273 -4.87 13.10 3.73
N GLU A 274 -4.85 12.61 4.96
CA GLU A 274 -5.99 12.00 5.65
C GLU A 274 -7.20 12.95 5.77
N SER A 275 -7.00 14.25 5.55
CA SER A 275 -8.04 15.28 5.64
C SER A 275 -8.90 15.38 4.40
N ALA A 276 -8.48 14.85 3.25
CA ALA A 276 -9.15 15.06 1.98
C ALA A 276 -10.43 14.22 1.83
N GLY A 277 -11.54 14.82 2.21
CA GLY A 277 -12.80 14.62 1.49
C GLY A 277 -13.74 13.54 2.01
N VAL A 278 -13.51 12.88 3.16
CA VAL A 278 -14.50 11.97 3.74
C VAL A 278 -15.12 12.57 4.98
N ASN A 279 -16.40 12.85 4.93
CA ASN A 279 -17.19 13.34 6.06
C ASN A 279 -17.82 12.15 6.79
N THR A 280 -17.43 11.92 8.03
CA THR A 280 -18.11 11.02 8.96
C THR A 280 -19.12 11.79 9.81
N PHE A 281 -20.08 11.07 10.40
CA PHE A 281 -21.12 11.67 11.24
C PHE A 281 -21.38 10.77 12.48
N ALA A 282 -21.95 11.32 13.53
CA ALA A 282 -22.37 10.51 14.66
C ALA A 282 -23.66 9.72 14.31
N TYR A 283 -23.82 8.48 14.80
CA TYR A 283 -24.96 7.62 14.45
C TYR A 283 -26.34 8.27 14.67
N ASN A 284 -26.45 9.17 15.63
CA ASN A 284 -27.66 9.95 15.93
C ASN A 284 -27.84 11.21 15.06
N GLU A 285 -26.87 11.53 14.21
CA GLU A 285 -26.93 12.61 13.20
C GLU A 285 -27.18 12.06 11.80
N TRP A 286 -27.59 10.81 11.70
CA TRP A 286 -27.86 10.14 10.44
C TRP A 286 -28.91 10.87 9.61
N THR A 287 -28.62 11.02 8.33
CA THR A 287 -29.59 11.40 7.28
C THR A 287 -29.31 10.55 6.04
N PRO A 288 -30.32 10.32 5.16
CA PRO A 288 -30.11 9.57 3.93
C PRO A 288 -28.97 10.11 3.06
N GLU A 289 -28.82 11.44 2.98
CA GLU A 289 -27.82 12.09 2.15
C GLU A 289 -26.39 11.83 2.68
N LYS A 290 -26.19 12.00 4.00
CA LYS A 290 -24.88 11.70 4.66
C LYS A 290 -24.52 10.22 4.53
N ALA A 291 -25.51 9.34 4.72
CA ALA A 291 -25.34 7.91 4.59
C ALA A 291 -24.97 7.51 3.16
N GLN A 292 -25.64 8.08 2.17
CA GLN A 292 -25.36 7.82 0.74
C GLN A 292 -23.95 8.23 0.33
N GLU A 293 -23.47 9.40 0.77
CA GLU A 293 -22.12 9.87 0.48
C GLU A 293 -21.07 8.90 1.03
N LEU A 294 -21.23 8.50 2.29
CA LEU A 294 -20.30 7.58 2.96
C LEU A 294 -20.42 6.13 2.42
N TYR A 295 -21.64 5.72 2.04
CA TYR A 295 -21.85 4.43 1.38
C TYR A 295 -21.07 4.30 0.06
N LEU A 296 -21.09 5.34 -0.76
CA LEU A 296 -20.33 5.36 -2.02
C LEU A 296 -18.82 5.25 -1.78
N GLU A 297 -18.30 5.84 -0.70
CA GLU A 297 -16.89 5.69 -0.35
C GLU A 297 -16.57 4.27 0.12
N PHE A 298 -17.40 3.67 0.99
CA PHE A 298 -17.22 2.27 1.38
C PHE A 298 -17.37 1.28 0.21
N ASP A 299 -18.28 1.54 -0.71
CA ASP A 299 -18.45 0.75 -1.93
C ASP A 299 -17.22 0.83 -2.85
N ARG A 300 -16.60 2.00 -2.94
CA ARG A 300 -15.33 2.19 -3.64
C ARG A 300 -14.21 1.40 -2.96
N ILE A 301 -14.08 1.51 -1.64
CA ILE A 301 -13.07 0.80 -0.84
C ILE A 301 -13.19 -0.73 -1.00
N GLU A 302 -14.41 -1.26 -0.95
CA GLU A 302 -14.65 -2.71 -1.12
C GLU A 302 -14.15 -3.24 -2.47
N LYS A 303 -14.21 -2.42 -3.53
CA LYS A 303 -13.81 -2.81 -4.89
C LYS A 303 -12.31 -2.71 -5.15
N VAL A 304 -11.57 -1.95 -4.35
CA VAL A 304 -10.13 -1.71 -4.53
C VAL A 304 -9.31 -2.99 -4.68
N PRO A 305 -9.46 -4.03 -3.83
CA PRO A 305 -8.67 -5.25 -3.97
C PRO A 305 -8.82 -5.90 -5.35
N ALA A 306 -10.06 -6.03 -5.84
CA ALA A 306 -10.33 -6.63 -7.16
C ALA A 306 -9.78 -5.78 -8.32
N MET A 307 -9.83 -4.45 -8.21
CA MET A 307 -9.27 -3.55 -9.22
C MET A 307 -7.74 -3.65 -9.28
N LEU A 308 -7.07 -3.78 -8.13
CA LEU A 308 -5.62 -3.93 -8.05
C LEU A 308 -5.13 -5.32 -8.46
N GLU A 309 -5.97 -6.35 -8.43
CA GLU A 309 -5.64 -7.67 -8.98
C GLU A 309 -5.36 -7.63 -10.48
N SER A 310 -5.87 -6.64 -11.21
CA SER A 310 -5.54 -6.45 -12.64
C SER A 310 -4.07 -6.07 -12.85
N ALA A 311 -3.42 -5.50 -11.83
CA ALA A 311 -1.98 -5.25 -11.78
C ALA A 311 -1.20 -6.43 -11.13
N ALA A 312 -1.81 -7.62 -11.05
CA ALA A 312 -1.20 -8.82 -10.50
C ALA A 312 0.11 -9.17 -11.24
N GLY A 313 1.09 -9.65 -10.46
CA GLY A 313 2.48 -9.86 -10.94
C GLY A 313 3.42 -8.71 -10.54
N SER A 314 2.89 -7.62 -9.97
CA SER A 314 3.70 -6.64 -9.26
C SER A 314 4.04 -7.16 -7.86
N SER A 315 5.32 -7.15 -7.52
CA SER A 315 5.80 -7.51 -6.17
C SER A 315 5.20 -6.61 -5.08
N ILE A 316 4.87 -5.37 -5.43
CA ILE A 316 4.19 -4.40 -4.53
C ILE A 316 2.78 -4.89 -4.18
N ILE A 317 1.98 -5.26 -5.16
CA ILE A 317 0.59 -5.71 -4.91
C ILE A 317 0.59 -7.02 -4.12
N ASP A 318 1.50 -7.95 -4.44
CA ASP A 318 1.61 -9.21 -3.69
C ASP A 318 1.99 -8.96 -2.22
N ALA A 319 2.90 -8.05 -1.95
CA ALA A 319 3.29 -7.69 -0.59
C ALA A 319 2.19 -6.92 0.18
N LEU A 320 1.36 -6.14 -0.52
CA LEU A 320 0.23 -5.41 0.07
C LEU A 320 -1.03 -6.28 0.23
N ARG A 321 -1.07 -7.50 -0.32
CA ARG A 321 -2.26 -8.36 -0.31
C ARG A 321 -2.96 -8.48 1.05
N PRO A 322 -2.27 -8.69 2.20
CA PRO A 322 -2.92 -8.74 3.50
C PRO A 322 -3.64 -7.42 3.85
N TRP A 323 -3.01 -6.29 3.54
CA TRP A 323 -3.59 -4.95 3.75
C TRP A 323 -4.81 -4.72 2.85
N LEU A 324 -4.75 -5.17 1.60
CA LEU A 324 -5.85 -5.04 0.64
C LEU A 324 -7.07 -5.88 1.05
N VAL A 325 -6.83 -7.08 1.61
CA VAL A 325 -7.92 -7.91 2.15
C VAL A 325 -8.63 -7.18 3.29
N GLU A 326 -7.89 -6.63 4.26
CA GLU A 326 -8.49 -5.85 5.36
C GLU A 326 -9.19 -4.58 4.84
N PHE A 327 -8.65 -3.96 3.79
CA PHE A 327 -9.27 -2.80 3.18
C PHE A 327 -10.62 -3.12 2.54
N GLY A 328 -10.73 -4.22 1.80
CA GLY A 328 -12.01 -4.71 1.28
C GLY A 328 -13.02 -5.03 2.39
N ARG A 329 -12.55 -5.67 3.48
CA ARG A 329 -13.39 -5.94 4.66
C ARG A 329 -13.89 -4.66 5.33
N LEU A 330 -13.08 -3.60 5.40
CA LEU A 330 -13.51 -2.29 5.90
C LEU A 330 -14.64 -1.72 5.04
N GLY A 331 -14.56 -1.82 3.72
CA GLY A 331 -15.62 -1.39 2.81
C GLY A 331 -16.93 -2.11 3.07
N THR A 332 -16.89 -3.45 3.12
CA THR A 332 -18.07 -4.29 3.44
C THR A 332 -18.65 -3.96 4.81
N ARG A 333 -17.80 -3.86 5.84
CA ARG A 333 -18.20 -3.52 7.21
C ARG A 333 -18.85 -2.15 7.28
N GLY A 334 -18.25 -1.14 6.64
CA GLY A 334 -18.78 0.22 6.65
C GLY A 334 -20.19 0.32 6.07
N LYS A 335 -20.46 -0.36 4.95
CA LYS A 335 -21.82 -0.42 4.36
C LYS A 335 -22.84 -1.04 5.33
N ARG A 336 -22.48 -2.15 5.97
CA ARG A 336 -23.35 -2.81 6.95
C ARG A 336 -23.56 -1.97 8.20
N VAL A 337 -22.55 -1.23 8.67
CA VAL A 337 -22.71 -0.30 9.80
C VAL A 337 -23.69 0.82 9.44
N LEU A 338 -23.69 1.33 8.21
CA LEU A 338 -24.67 2.31 7.75
C LEU A 338 -26.10 1.73 7.74
N GLU A 339 -26.29 0.48 7.30
CA GLU A 339 -27.57 -0.22 7.38
C GLU A 339 -28.03 -0.38 8.84
N CYS A 340 -27.12 -0.73 9.73
CA CYS A 340 -27.40 -0.86 11.16
C CYS A 340 -27.84 0.49 11.78
N ILE A 341 -27.18 1.60 11.39
CA ILE A 341 -27.57 2.94 11.83
C ILE A 341 -28.97 3.32 11.34
N GLU A 342 -29.31 2.98 10.09
CA GLU A 342 -30.64 3.23 9.52
C GLU A 342 -31.73 2.45 10.29
N GLN A 343 -31.53 1.15 10.53
CA GLN A 343 -32.44 0.30 11.28
C GLN A 343 -32.62 0.80 12.72
N TYR A 344 -31.53 1.22 13.38
CA TYR A 344 -31.57 1.78 14.72
C TYR A 344 -32.42 3.06 14.78
N ASN A 345 -32.22 3.99 13.85
CA ASN A 345 -32.97 5.24 13.77
C ASN A 345 -34.43 5.01 13.31
N GLY A 346 -34.70 3.95 12.54
CA GLY A 346 -36.03 3.50 12.15
C GLY A 346 -36.83 2.80 13.25
N ASN A 347 -36.26 2.58 14.44
CA ASN A 347 -36.87 1.83 15.56
C ASN A 347 -37.20 0.37 15.24
N ASP A 348 -36.57 -0.23 14.25
CA ASP A 348 -36.73 -1.67 13.98
C ASP A 348 -35.76 -2.46 14.86
N ILE A 349 -36.20 -2.78 16.08
CA ILE A 349 -35.38 -3.48 17.08
C ILE A 349 -34.90 -4.85 16.55
N SER A 350 -35.74 -5.56 15.86
CA SER A 350 -35.42 -6.91 15.34
C SER A 350 -34.30 -6.82 14.27
N ALA A 351 -34.52 -6.02 13.23
CA ALA A 351 -33.56 -5.84 12.16
C ALA A 351 -32.23 -5.24 12.70
N PHE A 352 -32.33 -4.22 13.56
CA PHE A 352 -31.18 -3.62 14.20
C PHE A 352 -30.33 -4.65 14.97
N TRP A 353 -30.95 -5.43 15.86
CA TRP A 353 -30.21 -6.36 16.71
C TRP A 353 -29.53 -7.47 15.90
N ILE A 354 -30.20 -8.02 14.90
CA ILE A 354 -29.64 -9.01 14.00
C ILE A 354 -28.41 -8.41 13.28
N SER A 355 -28.59 -7.27 12.61
CA SER A 355 -27.49 -6.61 11.90
C SER A 355 -26.36 -6.19 12.83
N PHE A 356 -26.68 -5.73 14.04
CA PHE A 356 -25.68 -5.35 15.03
C PHE A 356 -24.79 -6.53 15.43
N ILE A 357 -25.36 -7.68 15.75
CA ILE A 357 -24.62 -8.88 16.16
C ILE A 357 -23.79 -9.44 15.00
N GLU A 358 -24.34 -9.48 13.79
CA GLU A 358 -23.63 -9.95 12.61
C GLU A 358 -22.44 -9.05 12.22
N ASN A 359 -22.52 -7.75 12.51
CA ASN A 359 -21.50 -6.78 12.17
C ASN A 359 -20.43 -6.58 13.26
N ARG A 360 -20.59 -7.17 14.44
CA ARG A 360 -19.52 -7.17 15.44
C ARG A 360 -18.30 -7.91 14.91
N MET A 361 -17.14 -7.31 15.06
CA MET A 361 -15.88 -7.97 14.71
C MET A 361 -15.66 -9.21 15.59
N THR A 362 -15.27 -10.31 14.97
CA THR A 362 -14.77 -11.49 15.67
C THR A 362 -13.39 -11.22 16.26
N GLU A 363 -12.93 -12.04 17.19
CA GLU A 363 -11.56 -11.94 17.73
C GLU A 363 -10.51 -12.07 16.62
N GLU A 364 -10.74 -12.96 15.66
CA GLU A 364 -9.85 -13.14 14.51
C GLU A 364 -9.78 -11.88 13.64
N GLU A 365 -10.93 -11.25 13.35
CA GLU A 365 -10.97 -9.99 12.60
C GLU A 365 -10.28 -8.85 13.35
N ILE A 366 -10.43 -8.77 14.68
CA ILE A 366 -9.73 -7.79 15.51
C ILE A 366 -8.22 -8.01 15.46
N LEU A 367 -7.76 -9.26 15.56
CA LEU A 367 -6.34 -9.60 15.45
C LEU A 367 -5.79 -9.29 14.07
N SER A 368 -6.52 -9.63 13.02
CA SER A 368 -6.14 -9.33 11.63
C SER A 368 -6.02 -7.82 11.41
N TYR A 369 -7.01 -7.04 11.84
CA TYR A 369 -6.97 -5.59 11.76
C TYR A 369 -5.77 -4.97 12.52
N ARG A 370 -5.43 -5.50 13.69
CA ARG A 370 -4.26 -5.04 14.45
C ARG A 370 -2.94 -5.25 13.72
N CYS A 371 -2.85 -6.32 12.93
CA CYS A 371 -1.68 -6.59 12.09
C CYS A 371 -1.63 -5.70 10.85
N TYR A 372 -2.79 -5.40 10.27
CA TYR A 372 -2.94 -4.68 9.00
C TYR A 372 -3.95 -3.53 9.15
N PRO A 373 -3.65 -2.49 9.97
CA PRO A 373 -4.58 -1.41 10.24
C PRO A 373 -4.83 -0.54 9.01
N VAL A 374 -6.08 -0.48 8.57
CA VAL A 374 -6.57 0.33 7.44
C VAL A 374 -7.70 1.24 7.88
N GLY A 375 -7.86 2.40 7.26
CA GLY A 375 -8.91 3.35 7.61
C GLY A 375 -8.82 3.92 9.02
N SER A 376 -7.64 3.82 9.65
CA SER A 376 -7.42 4.09 11.08
C SER A 376 -7.65 5.55 11.48
N ALA A 377 -7.57 6.50 10.54
CA ALA A 377 -7.78 7.91 10.85
C ALA A 377 -9.26 8.27 11.05
N LYS A 378 -10.16 7.78 10.20
CA LYS A 378 -11.57 8.18 10.21
C LYS A 378 -12.57 7.03 10.08
N LEU A 379 -12.37 6.14 9.11
CA LEU A 379 -13.40 5.16 8.72
C LEU A 379 -13.57 4.03 9.73
N GLN A 380 -12.47 3.45 10.20
CA GLN A 380 -12.54 2.43 11.24
C GLN A 380 -13.06 3.01 12.56
N PRO A 381 -12.57 4.17 13.07
CA PRO A 381 -13.17 4.83 14.22
C PRO A 381 -14.65 5.18 14.04
N PHE A 382 -15.08 5.56 12.84
CA PHE A 382 -16.51 5.78 12.56
C PHE A 382 -17.31 4.50 12.80
N CYS A 383 -16.88 3.37 12.24
CA CYS A 383 -17.55 2.09 12.42
C CYS A 383 -17.61 1.67 13.91
N GLU A 384 -16.48 1.78 14.62
CA GLU A 384 -16.39 1.41 16.04
C GLU A 384 -17.24 2.30 16.92
N ASN A 385 -17.14 3.63 16.74
CA ASN A 385 -17.90 4.60 17.54
C ASN A 385 -19.42 4.48 17.28
N ALA A 386 -19.82 4.26 16.02
CA ALA A 386 -21.22 4.07 15.68
C ALA A 386 -21.78 2.80 16.35
N MET A 387 -21.08 1.68 16.23
CA MET A 387 -21.50 0.42 16.83
C MET A 387 -21.55 0.50 18.36
N GLN A 388 -20.52 1.07 18.99
CA GLN A 388 -20.51 1.24 20.45
C GLN A 388 -21.59 2.22 20.92
N GLY A 389 -21.74 3.36 20.25
CA GLY A 389 -22.74 4.36 20.61
C GLY A 389 -24.17 3.86 20.48
N MET A 390 -24.48 3.05 19.44
CA MET A 390 -25.77 2.40 19.29
C MET A 390 -26.01 1.37 20.39
N LEU A 391 -25.01 0.56 20.74
CA LEU A 391 -25.12 -0.41 21.83
C LEU A 391 -25.40 0.28 23.16
N ASP A 392 -24.60 1.27 23.53
CA ASP A 392 -24.75 2.00 24.79
C ASP A 392 -26.13 2.67 24.91
N SER A 393 -26.60 3.27 23.83
CA SER A 393 -27.92 3.89 23.77
C SER A 393 -29.06 2.86 23.78
N PHE A 394 -28.88 1.71 23.13
CA PHE A 394 -29.85 0.62 23.15
C PHE A 394 -29.98 0.02 24.55
N VAL A 395 -28.85 -0.28 25.20
CA VAL A 395 -28.81 -0.81 26.58
C VAL A 395 -29.46 0.19 27.55
N ALA A 396 -29.17 1.49 27.43
CA ALA A 396 -29.76 2.52 28.28
C ALA A 396 -31.31 2.61 28.13
N ARG A 397 -31.84 2.36 26.91
CA ARG A 397 -33.29 2.34 26.68
C ARG A 397 -33.96 1.09 27.28
N MET A 398 -33.26 -0.01 27.40
CA MET A 398 -33.73 -1.25 27.93
C MET A 398 -33.68 -1.33 29.46
N ASP A 399 -33.14 -0.31 30.12
CA ASP A 399 -32.90 -0.28 31.58
C ASP A 399 -32.10 -1.48 32.08
N VAL A 400 -31.17 -1.97 31.22
CA VAL A 400 -30.28 -3.10 31.46
C VAL A 400 -28.91 -2.58 31.88
N ASP A 401 -28.35 -3.16 32.93
CA ASP A 401 -26.97 -2.89 33.33
C ASP A 401 -26.01 -3.41 32.26
N SER A 402 -25.07 -2.59 31.78
CA SER A 402 -24.12 -2.95 30.73
C SER A 402 -23.22 -4.15 31.08
N ASP A 403 -23.07 -4.46 32.36
CA ASP A 403 -22.37 -5.63 32.86
C ASP A 403 -23.22 -6.89 32.89
N PHE A 404 -24.53 -6.81 32.60
CA PHE A 404 -25.44 -7.91 32.67
C PHE A 404 -25.40 -8.77 31.38
N ARG A 405 -24.40 -9.61 31.29
CA ARG A 405 -24.33 -10.68 30.29
C ARG A 405 -24.43 -12.02 30.99
N SER A 406 -25.47 -12.76 30.68
CA SER A 406 -25.54 -14.18 31.05
C SER A 406 -24.91 -14.99 29.93
N SER A 407 -23.69 -15.49 30.13
CA SER A 407 -23.09 -16.44 29.21
C SER A 407 -23.50 -17.85 29.58
N VAL A 408 -24.03 -18.56 28.62
CA VAL A 408 -24.34 -20.00 28.75
C VAL A 408 -23.13 -20.75 28.20
N PRO A 409 -22.37 -21.50 29.03
CA PRO A 409 -21.25 -22.32 28.53
C PRO A 409 -21.76 -23.52 27.74
N SER A 410 -20.91 -24.12 26.94
CA SER A 410 -21.24 -25.37 26.20
C SER A 410 -21.79 -26.44 27.14
N GLY A 411 -22.93 -27.01 26.76
CA GLY A 411 -23.68 -28.00 27.57
C GLY A 411 -24.33 -27.42 28.82
N GLY A 412 -24.33 -26.11 29.02
CA GLY A 412 -24.97 -25.39 30.11
C GLY A 412 -26.41 -24.94 29.76
N HIS A 413 -27.05 -24.29 30.73
CA HIS A 413 -28.34 -23.61 30.52
C HIS A 413 -28.49 -22.41 31.45
N VAL A 414 -29.38 -21.46 31.06
CA VAL A 414 -29.85 -20.36 31.90
C VAL A 414 -31.37 -20.35 31.91
N GLU A 415 -31.96 -20.24 33.13
CA GLU A 415 -33.38 -20.22 33.33
C GLU A 415 -33.89 -18.82 33.72
N PHE A 416 -34.98 -18.38 33.10
CA PHE A 416 -35.67 -17.13 33.43
C PHE A 416 -37.09 -17.42 33.88
N LYS A 417 -37.51 -16.73 34.95
CA LYS A 417 -38.89 -16.83 35.44
C LYS A 417 -39.79 -15.92 34.62
N ILE A 418 -40.90 -16.46 34.10
CA ILE A 418 -41.90 -15.70 33.33
C ILE A 418 -42.72 -14.85 34.31
N PRO A 419 -42.82 -13.51 34.10
CA PRO A 419 -43.75 -12.67 34.87
C PRO A 419 -45.20 -13.06 34.66
N SER A 420 -46.06 -12.74 35.62
CA SER A 420 -47.50 -13.00 35.46
C SER A 420 -48.10 -12.13 34.33
N SER A 421 -49.03 -12.74 33.57
CA SER A 421 -49.83 -12.03 32.56
C SER A 421 -49.09 -11.61 31.27
N VAL A 422 -47.93 -12.13 30.96
CA VAL A 422 -47.26 -11.96 29.67
C VAL A 422 -47.59 -13.14 28.74
N ASN A 423 -47.60 -12.88 27.44
CA ASN A 423 -47.92 -13.90 26.41
C ASN A 423 -46.81 -14.07 25.36
N THR A 424 -45.79 -13.22 25.37
CA THR A 424 -44.69 -13.26 24.41
C THR A 424 -43.36 -13.06 25.11
N CYS A 425 -42.31 -13.76 24.62
CA CYS A 425 -40.94 -13.61 25.04
C CYS A 425 -40.08 -13.23 23.84
N ARG A 426 -39.34 -12.09 23.94
CA ARG A 426 -38.31 -11.68 22.99
C ARG A 426 -36.96 -12.02 23.57
N LEU A 427 -36.17 -12.80 22.82
CA LEU A 427 -34.82 -13.20 23.18
C LEU A 427 -33.83 -12.50 22.31
N LEU A 428 -32.93 -11.74 22.95
CA LEU A 428 -31.78 -11.08 22.31
C LEU A 428 -30.51 -11.79 22.77
N ILE A 429 -29.82 -12.39 21.82
CA ILE A 429 -28.59 -13.15 22.09
C ILE A 429 -27.41 -12.64 21.25
N GLY A 430 -26.22 -13.10 21.58
CA GLY A 430 -25.02 -12.90 20.80
C GLY A 430 -24.99 -13.71 19.51
N ARG A 431 -23.80 -13.85 18.96
CA ARG A 431 -23.59 -14.67 17.75
C ARG A 431 -23.89 -16.13 18.05
N LEU A 432 -24.66 -16.75 17.18
CA LEU A 432 -24.92 -18.19 17.27
C LEU A 432 -23.63 -18.99 16.96
N PRO A 433 -23.33 -20.05 17.74
CA PRO A 433 -22.19 -20.92 17.48
C PRO A 433 -22.37 -21.70 16.18
N GLU A 434 -21.30 -21.94 15.45
CA GLU A 434 -21.34 -22.71 14.19
C GLU A 434 -21.60 -24.21 14.38
N ASN A 435 -21.17 -24.77 15.52
CA ASN A 435 -21.13 -26.22 15.75
C ASN A 435 -22.06 -26.69 16.87
N GLU A 436 -22.83 -25.80 17.47
CA GLU A 436 -23.73 -26.14 18.57
C GLU A 436 -25.13 -25.52 18.33
N THR A 437 -26.17 -26.23 18.77
CA THR A 437 -27.55 -25.76 18.61
C THR A 437 -28.00 -25.08 19.89
N VAL A 438 -28.41 -23.83 19.78
CA VAL A 438 -29.07 -23.10 20.87
C VAL A 438 -30.57 -23.46 20.90
N ILE A 439 -31.07 -23.85 22.06
CA ILE A 439 -32.44 -24.31 22.25
C ILE A 439 -33.15 -23.44 23.29
N PHE A 440 -34.34 -22.97 22.96
CA PHE A 440 -35.26 -22.25 23.85
C PHE A 440 -36.40 -23.18 24.28
N ARG A 441 -36.57 -23.36 25.59
CA ARG A 441 -37.61 -24.23 26.18
C ARG A 441 -38.56 -23.44 27.04
N GLN A 442 -39.81 -23.86 27.05
CA GLN A 442 -40.86 -23.35 27.94
C GLN A 442 -41.26 -24.45 28.92
N LEU A 443 -41.21 -24.14 30.21
CA LEU A 443 -41.42 -25.08 31.28
C LEU A 443 -42.61 -24.70 32.18
N SER A 444 -43.38 -25.72 32.62
CA SER A 444 -44.42 -25.56 33.64
C SER A 444 -43.85 -25.38 35.05
N ALA A 445 -44.70 -25.06 36.04
CA ALA A 445 -44.32 -24.97 37.43
C ALA A 445 -43.71 -26.26 38.02
N LYS A 446 -44.03 -27.42 37.41
CA LYS A 446 -43.48 -28.73 37.79
C LYS A 446 -42.21 -29.11 36.99
N GLY A 447 -41.71 -28.21 36.15
CA GLY A 447 -40.54 -28.46 35.28
C GLY A 447 -40.86 -29.31 34.04
N THR A 448 -42.16 -29.51 33.73
CA THR A 448 -42.57 -30.25 32.53
C THR A 448 -42.35 -29.38 31.28
N LEU A 449 -41.74 -29.94 30.24
CA LEU A 449 -41.52 -29.28 28.95
C LEU A 449 -42.88 -29.05 28.26
N LEU A 450 -43.19 -27.79 27.95
CA LEU A 450 -44.42 -27.39 27.25
C LEU A 450 -44.17 -27.08 25.77
N ALA A 451 -43.02 -26.51 25.46
CA ALA A 451 -42.56 -26.24 24.09
C ALA A 451 -41.02 -26.18 24.02
N GLU A 452 -40.50 -26.49 22.85
CA GLU A 452 -39.09 -26.41 22.53
C GLU A 452 -38.89 -25.83 21.13
N PHE A 453 -37.93 -24.91 20.99
CA PHE A 453 -37.64 -24.25 19.73
C PHE A 453 -36.12 -24.19 19.53
N ILE A 454 -35.66 -24.35 18.30
CA ILE A 454 -34.30 -24.09 17.91
C ILE A 454 -34.16 -22.58 17.64
N VAL A 455 -33.20 -21.92 18.30
CA VAL A 455 -32.89 -20.53 18.08
C VAL A 455 -32.05 -20.41 16.78
N LYS A 456 -32.55 -19.65 15.81
CA LYS A 456 -32.00 -19.55 14.47
C LYS A 456 -31.47 -18.14 14.12
N SER A 457 -31.72 -17.18 15.00
CA SER A 457 -31.38 -15.78 14.79
C SER A 457 -31.00 -15.13 16.12
N PRO A 458 -30.10 -14.13 16.12
CA PRO A 458 -29.77 -13.31 17.30
C PRO A 458 -30.97 -12.61 17.95
N PHE A 459 -32.04 -12.38 17.21
CA PHE A 459 -33.32 -11.91 17.72
C PHE A 459 -34.39 -12.91 17.37
N MET A 460 -35.17 -13.39 18.39
CA MET A 460 -36.33 -14.23 18.18
C MET A 460 -37.47 -13.86 19.14
N GLU A 461 -38.68 -14.00 18.65
CA GLU A 461 -39.90 -13.81 19.41
C GLU A 461 -40.63 -15.16 19.53
N PHE A 462 -41.11 -15.50 20.72
CA PHE A 462 -41.77 -16.76 21.04
C PHE A 462 -43.10 -16.51 21.74
N ASP A 463 -44.16 -17.08 21.22
CA ASP A 463 -45.46 -17.16 21.94
C ASP A 463 -45.30 -18.07 23.14
N LEU A 464 -45.72 -17.60 24.31
CA LEU A 464 -45.68 -18.35 25.52
C LEU A 464 -46.93 -19.28 25.62
N LYS A 465 -46.67 -20.56 25.90
CA LYS A 465 -47.73 -21.55 26.09
C LYS A 465 -48.46 -21.32 27.40
N GLU A 466 -49.75 -21.60 27.41
CA GLU A 466 -50.54 -21.57 28.62
C GLU A 466 -49.96 -22.51 29.70
N GLY A 467 -49.75 -21.99 30.90
CA GLY A 467 -49.11 -22.70 32.00
C GLY A 467 -47.59 -22.68 32.02
N ALA A 468 -46.94 -22.03 31.08
CA ALA A 468 -45.49 -21.75 31.13
C ALA A 468 -45.21 -20.75 32.27
N VAL A 469 -44.26 -21.10 33.15
CA VAL A 469 -43.82 -20.24 34.25
C VAL A 469 -42.34 -19.94 34.19
N LYS A 470 -41.61 -20.67 33.32
CA LYS A 470 -40.14 -20.49 33.12
C LYS A 470 -39.80 -20.72 31.67
N VAL A 471 -38.74 -20.03 31.23
CA VAL A 471 -38.05 -20.30 29.99
C VAL A 471 -36.60 -20.70 30.31
N ASP A 472 -36.05 -21.60 29.51
CA ASP A 472 -34.74 -22.15 29.68
C ASP A 472 -33.99 -22.08 28.32
N VAL A 473 -32.80 -21.49 28.31
CA VAL A 473 -31.97 -21.39 27.12
C VAL A 473 -30.74 -22.29 27.30
N LEU A 474 -30.57 -23.21 26.37
CA LEU A 474 -29.48 -24.20 26.37
C LEU A 474 -28.58 -23.98 25.17
N GLY A 475 -27.30 -24.32 25.34
CA GLY A 475 -26.25 -24.16 24.31
C GLY A 475 -25.33 -22.98 24.58
N GLU A 476 -24.14 -22.99 23.96
CA GLU A 476 -23.15 -21.95 24.17
C GLU A 476 -23.57 -20.65 23.49
N VAL A 477 -23.99 -19.67 24.28
CA VAL A 477 -24.45 -18.37 23.76
C VAL A 477 -24.43 -17.29 24.84
N ASP A 478 -24.11 -16.05 24.44
CA ASP A 478 -24.30 -14.88 25.28
C ASP A 478 -25.75 -14.40 25.16
N ILE A 479 -26.45 -14.28 26.30
CA ILE A 479 -27.77 -13.69 26.36
C ILE A 479 -27.62 -12.23 26.79
N TYR A 480 -28.07 -11.33 25.93
CA TYR A 480 -28.06 -9.89 26.20
C TYR A 480 -29.32 -9.44 26.93
N GLU A 481 -30.46 -9.93 26.53
CA GLU A 481 -31.74 -9.58 27.14
C GLU A 481 -32.83 -10.64 26.89
N THR A 482 -33.71 -10.79 27.86
CA THR A 482 -34.94 -11.57 27.73
C THR A 482 -36.11 -10.69 28.09
N ILE A 483 -36.85 -10.23 27.08
CA ILE A 483 -37.99 -9.30 27.24
C ILE A 483 -39.30 -10.08 27.22
N PHE A 484 -40.08 -9.92 28.29
CA PHE A 484 -41.44 -10.46 28.36
C PHE A 484 -42.43 -9.36 28.02
N VAL A 485 -43.33 -9.60 27.06
CA VAL A 485 -44.23 -8.60 26.50
C VAL A 485 -45.68 -9.00 26.66
N TYR A 486 -46.55 -8.03 26.86
CA TYR A 486 -48.00 -8.15 26.71
C TYR A 486 -48.34 -7.78 25.25
N LEU A 487 -48.95 -8.64 24.50
CA LEU A 487 -49.52 -8.34 23.20
C LEU A 487 -51.03 -8.27 23.25
#